data_ea01811d2aa0378c453fbc08fe93de1a
#
_entry.id   ea01811d2aa0378c453fbc08fe93de1a
#
_cell.length_a   1.000
_cell.length_b   1.000
_cell.length_c   1.000
_cell.angle_alpha   90.00
_cell.angle_beta   90.00
_cell.angle_gamma   90.00
#
_symmetry.space_group_name_H-M   'P 1'
#
loop_
_entity.id
_entity.type
_entity.pdbx_description
1 polymer ?
#
loop_
_entity_poly.entity_id
_entity_poly.type
_entity_poly.pdbx_seq_one_letter_code
_entity_poly.pdbx_strand_id
1 'polypeptide(L)'
;SRKKRQWRRAYDYILKKATFVKDGKQLLLKSPENTCRIDALKKCYPAAKFINIFRHPYALIPSTINMFTKEMDNFCLNTPAPREVIEDVSIDLCARVYRKAIHELEEMKPEDHIDIRYEDFCQDPEAYLRKIYQQLQLEGYAEARPYFEDYLDSQKNYQKNHFQLEDRIR
;
A
#
# COMPACT_ATOMS: atom_id res chain seq x y z
N SER A 1 15.04 18.84 -6.38
CA SER A 1 14.31 20.12 -6.39
C SER A 1 14.03 20.58 -4.96
N ARG A 2 13.75 21.90 -4.77
CA ARG A 2 13.38 22.50 -3.47
C ARG A 2 12.17 21.79 -2.83
N LYS A 3 11.16 21.44 -3.63
CA LYS A 3 9.96 20.71 -3.18
C LYS A 3 10.30 19.33 -2.61
N LYS A 4 11.15 18.54 -3.27
CA LYS A 4 11.59 17.24 -2.78
C LYS A 4 12.29 17.33 -1.42
N ARG A 5 13.13 18.35 -1.23
CA ARG A 5 13.84 18.60 0.04
C ARG A 5 12.89 19.01 1.17
N GLN A 6 11.89 19.85 0.88
CA GLN A 6 10.87 20.24 1.86
C GLN A 6 10.02 19.03 2.28
N TRP A 7 9.54 18.23 1.31
CA TRP A 7 8.83 17.00 1.58
C TRP A 7 9.64 16.04 2.46
N ARG A 8 10.90 15.79 2.11
CA ARG A 8 11.78 14.92 2.90
C ARG A 8 11.91 15.38 4.35
N ARG A 9 12.12 16.67 4.57
CA ARG A 9 12.22 17.24 5.92
C ARG A 9 10.93 17.05 6.73
N ALA A 10 9.78 17.30 6.13
CA ALA A 10 8.50 17.13 6.78
C ALA A 10 8.22 15.63 7.10
N TYR A 11 8.52 14.75 6.16
CA TYR A 11 8.36 13.33 6.32
C TYR A 11 9.26 12.78 7.43
N ASP A 12 10.55 13.12 7.40
CA ASP A 12 11.52 12.73 8.44
C ASP A 12 11.11 13.25 9.84
N TYR A 13 10.61 14.48 9.91
CA TYR A 13 10.11 15.04 11.17
C TYR A 13 8.93 14.24 11.73
N ILE A 14 7.98 13.85 10.90
CA ILE A 14 6.82 13.05 11.31
C ILE A 14 7.27 11.68 11.80
N LEU A 15 8.17 11.02 11.06
CA LEU A 15 8.67 9.70 11.45
C LEU A 15 9.46 9.75 12.77
N LYS A 16 10.30 10.75 12.97
CA LYS A 16 11.02 10.95 14.25
C LYS A 16 10.04 11.13 15.41
N LYS A 17 8.98 11.92 15.22
CA LYS A 17 7.93 12.04 16.24
C LYS A 17 7.25 10.72 16.53
N ALA A 18 6.88 9.97 15.50
CA ALA A 18 6.25 8.67 15.65
C ALA A 18 7.17 7.67 16.37
N THR A 19 8.46 7.62 16.01
CA THR A 19 9.46 6.79 16.66
C THR A 19 9.64 7.18 18.14
N PHE A 20 9.70 8.47 18.44
CA PHE A 20 9.80 8.97 19.82
C PHE A 20 8.59 8.54 20.67
N VAL A 21 7.37 8.72 20.15
CA VAL A 21 6.12 8.34 20.85
C VAL A 21 6.02 6.82 21.03
N LYS A 22 6.71 6.04 20.22
CA LYS A 22 6.72 4.57 20.25
C LYS A 22 8.00 4.00 20.89
N ASP A 23 8.69 4.79 21.72
CA ASP A 23 9.89 4.37 22.46
C ASP A 23 10.98 3.70 21.60
N GLY A 24 11.19 4.24 20.40
CA GLY A 24 12.20 3.75 19.46
C GLY A 24 11.81 2.48 18.70
N LYS A 25 10.59 1.99 18.81
CA LYS A 25 10.14 0.78 18.10
C LYS A 25 10.17 0.98 16.59
N GLN A 26 10.39 -0.13 15.87
CA GLN A 26 10.31 -0.15 14.43
C GLN A 26 8.90 0.27 13.95
N LEU A 27 8.87 1.14 12.96
CA LEU A 27 7.61 1.64 12.40
C LEU A 27 7.19 0.80 11.21
N LEU A 28 5.92 0.41 11.19
CA LEU A 28 5.24 -0.10 9.99
C LEU A 28 4.40 1.04 9.39
N LEU A 29 4.76 1.45 8.17
CA LEU A 29 4.11 2.56 7.49
C LEU A 29 3.19 2.05 6.39
N LYS A 30 1.90 2.33 6.51
CA LYS A 30 0.90 2.06 5.45
C LYS A 30 0.45 3.38 4.83
N SER A 31 0.82 3.60 3.57
CA SER A 31 0.36 4.74 2.78
C SER A 31 0.37 4.35 1.30
N PRO A 32 -0.78 4.44 0.60
CA PRO A 32 -0.85 4.14 -0.83
C PRO A 32 0.12 4.97 -1.67
N GLU A 33 0.38 6.22 -1.27
CA GLU A 33 1.30 7.12 -1.97
C GLU A 33 2.76 6.64 -1.91
N ASN A 34 3.10 5.77 -0.97
CA ASN A 34 4.45 5.20 -0.88
C ASN A 34 4.78 4.33 -2.10
N THR A 35 3.77 3.73 -2.74
CA THR A 35 3.92 3.00 -4.00
C THR A 35 4.53 3.87 -5.12
N CYS A 36 4.30 5.19 -5.10
CA CYS A 36 4.90 6.13 -6.06
C CYS A 36 6.26 6.67 -5.63
N ARG A 37 6.79 6.30 -4.46
CA ARG A 37 7.94 6.95 -3.82
C ARG A 37 9.01 5.96 -3.37
N ILE A 38 9.01 4.72 -3.84
CA ILE A 38 9.88 3.64 -3.40
C ILE A 38 11.36 4.07 -3.50
N ASP A 39 11.81 4.53 -4.67
CA ASP A 39 13.18 5.04 -4.87
C ASP A 39 13.52 6.20 -3.92
N ALA A 40 12.60 7.14 -3.73
CA ALA A 40 12.81 8.26 -2.83
C ALA A 40 12.92 7.83 -1.35
N LEU A 41 12.10 6.87 -0.94
CA LEU A 41 12.12 6.29 0.40
C LEU A 41 13.39 5.48 0.62
N LYS A 42 13.78 4.63 -0.32
CA LYS A 42 15.02 3.84 -0.25
C LYS A 42 16.27 4.73 -0.13
N LYS A 43 16.32 5.84 -0.87
CA LYS A 43 17.40 6.83 -0.76
C LYS A 43 17.43 7.56 0.58
N CYS A 44 16.26 7.78 1.20
CA CYS A 44 16.19 8.42 2.52
C CYS A 44 16.44 7.45 3.66
N TYR A 45 15.99 6.21 3.50
CA TYR A 45 16.02 5.15 4.52
C TYR A 45 16.57 3.86 3.90
N PRO A 46 17.90 3.74 3.72
CA PRO A 46 18.50 2.60 3.02
C PRO A 46 18.21 1.23 3.64
N ALA A 47 17.95 1.18 4.94
CA ALA A 47 17.57 -0.04 5.66
C ALA A 47 16.08 -0.35 5.63
N ALA A 48 15.25 0.50 5.00
CA ALA A 48 13.82 0.25 4.92
C ALA A 48 13.52 -1.01 4.08
N LYS A 49 12.58 -1.81 4.58
CA LYS A 49 12.03 -2.96 3.89
C LYS A 49 10.68 -2.59 3.28
N PHE A 50 10.33 -3.23 2.16
CA PHE A 50 9.12 -2.91 1.41
C PHE A 50 8.25 -4.16 1.25
N ILE A 51 7.00 -4.04 1.66
CA ILE A 51 5.98 -5.05 1.43
C ILE A 51 5.03 -4.47 0.39
N ASN A 52 5.09 -4.99 -0.83
CA ASN A 52 4.22 -4.59 -1.92
C ASN A 52 3.04 -5.56 -2.01
N ILE A 53 1.85 -5.09 -1.69
CA ILE A 53 0.62 -5.88 -1.83
C ILE A 53 -0.10 -5.40 -3.08
N PHE A 54 -0.14 -6.24 -4.10
CA PHE A 54 -0.83 -5.94 -5.35
C PHE A 54 -2.11 -6.76 -5.48
N ARG A 55 -3.06 -6.23 -6.23
CA ARG A 55 -4.37 -6.85 -6.45
C ARG A 55 -4.64 -6.98 -7.95
N HIS A 56 -5.45 -7.99 -8.31
CA HIS A 56 -5.86 -8.17 -9.70
C HIS A 56 -6.49 -6.87 -10.26
N PRO A 57 -6.10 -6.38 -11.45
CA PRO A 57 -6.58 -5.10 -11.99
C PRO A 57 -8.12 -5.00 -12.06
N TYR A 58 -8.80 -6.08 -12.44
CA TYR A 58 -10.26 -6.11 -12.50
C TYR A 58 -10.97 -5.99 -11.14
N ALA A 59 -10.26 -6.15 -10.03
CA ALA A 59 -10.77 -5.89 -8.70
C ALA A 59 -10.28 -4.54 -8.15
N LEU A 60 -9.07 -4.12 -8.54
CA LEU A 60 -8.47 -2.87 -8.11
C LEU A 60 -9.15 -1.65 -8.75
N ILE A 61 -9.28 -1.64 -10.08
CA ILE A 61 -9.78 -0.48 -10.85
C ILE A 61 -11.19 -0.08 -10.39
N PRO A 62 -12.20 -0.98 -10.32
CA PRO A 62 -13.53 -0.60 -9.85
C PRO A 62 -13.54 -0.12 -8.39
N SER A 63 -12.68 -0.69 -7.55
CA SER A 63 -12.51 -0.22 -6.16
C SER A 63 -11.94 1.19 -6.09
N THR A 64 -10.98 1.52 -6.95
CA THR A 64 -10.38 2.85 -7.06
C THR A 64 -11.38 3.88 -7.58
N ILE A 65 -12.15 3.53 -8.60
CA ILE A 65 -13.23 4.38 -9.13
C ILE A 65 -14.25 4.69 -8.03
N ASN A 66 -14.71 3.66 -7.30
CA ASN A 66 -15.67 3.86 -6.21
C ASN A 66 -15.09 4.74 -5.08
N MET A 67 -13.81 4.58 -4.75
CA MET A 67 -13.13 5.42 -3.78
C MET A 67 -13.12 6.89 -4.21
N PHE A 68 -12.66 7.19 -5.43
CA PHE A 68 -12.62 8.56 -5.95
C PHE A 68 -14.01 9.18 -6.10
N THR A 69 -15.02 8.40 -6.52
CA THR A 69 -16.40 8.89 -6.56
C THR A 69 -16.85 9.36 -5.18
N LYS A 70 -16.65 8.53 -4.15
CA LYS A 70 -17.01 8.89 -2.77
C LYS A 70 -16.20 10.06 -2.21
N GLU A 71 -14.92 10.16 -2.57
CA GLU A 71 -14.09 11.30 -2.17
C GLU A 71 -14.58 12.60 -2.83
N MET A 72 -14.94 12.55 -4.12
CA MET A 72 -15.53 13.69 -4.81
C MET A 72 -16.84 14.13 -4.17
N ASP A 73 -17.74 13.20 -3.85
CA ASP A 73 -19.02 13.49 -3.19
C ASP A 73 -18.84 14.15 -1.82
N ASN A 74 -17.80 13.77 -1.07
CA ASN A 74 -17.58 14.23 0.29
C ASN A 74 -16.73 15.51 0.41
N PHE A 75 -15.79 15.73 -0.52
CA PHE A 75 -14.75 16.78 -0.38
C PHE A 75 -14.74 17.79 -1.52
N CYS A 76 -15.53 17.61 -2.57
CA CYS A 76 -15.57 18.55 -3.68
C CYS A 76 -16.35 19.80 -3.29
N LEU A 77 -15.74 20.98 -3.45
CA LEU A 77 -16.40 22.26 -3.20
C LEU A 77 -17.28 22.73 -4.38
N ASN A 78 -17.10 22.10 -5.54
CA ASN A 78 -17.86 22.36 -6.77
C ASN A 78 -18.61 21.10 -7.20
N THR A 79 -19.23 21.16 -8.37
CA THR A 79 -19.87 19.99 -8.98
C THR A 79 -18.83 18.86 -9.16
N PRO A 80 -19.09 17.65 -8.67
CA PRO A 80 -18.21 16.51 -8.91
C PRO A 80 -17.95 16.28 -10.41
N ALA A 81 -16.77 15.73 -10.72
CA ALA A 81 -16.45 15.38 -12.10
C ALA A 81 -17.40 14.29 -12.62
N PRO A 82 -17.73 14.29 -13.92
CA PRO A 82 -18.48 13.20 -14.52
C PRO A 82 -17.81 11.83 -14.27
N ARG A 83 -18.62 10.79 -14.11
CA ARG A 83 -18.15 9.44 -13.80
C ARG A 83 -17.08 8.95 -14.80
N GLU A 84 -17.29 9.22 -16.08
CA GLU A 84 -16.35 8.84 -17.16
C GLU A 84 -14.96 9.45 -16.96
N VAL A 85 -14.90 10.69 -16.50
CA VAL A 85 -13.62 11.35 -16.18
C VAL A 85 -12.95 10.69 -14.98
N ILE A 86 -13.72 10.32 -13.95
CA ILE A 86 -13.20 9.60 -12.77
C ILE A 86 -12.65 8.23 -13.18
N GLU A 87 -13.33 7.52 -14.07
CA GLU A 87 -12.91 6.23 -14.60
C GLU A 87 -11.59 6.34 -15.36
N ASP A 88 -11.51 7.24 -16.34
CA ASP A 88 -10.31 7.44 -17.17
C ASP A 88 -9.11 7.84 -16.32
N VAL A 89 -9.29 8.78 -15.38
CA VAL A 89 -8.25 9.21 -14.46
C VAL A 89 -7.80 8.06 -13.54
N SER A 90 -8.75 7.24 -13.06
CA SER A 90 -8.44 6.10 -12.20
C SER A 90 -7.60 5.04 -12.91
N ILE A 91 -7.96 4.72 -14.16
CA ILE A 91 -7.24 3.75 -14.98
C ILE A 91 -5.81 4.25 -15.28
N ASP A 92 -5.68 5.49 -15.75
CA ASP A 92 -4.38 6.08 -16.08
C ASP A 92 -3.49 6.18 -14.83
N LEU A 93 -4.05 6.61 -13.70
CA LEU A 93 -3.32 6.68 -12.43
C LEU A 93 -2.83 5.29 -11.99
N CYS A 94 -3.71 4.29 -11.98
CA CYS A 94 -3.33 2.92 -11.64
C CYS A 94 -2.21 2.42 -12.55
N ALA A 95 -2.34 2.59 -13.86
CA ALA A 95 -1.33 2.15 -14.82
C ALA A 95 0.04 2.81 -14.60
N ARG A 96 0.07 4.12 -14.36
CA ARG A 96 1.32 4.87 -14.09
C ARG A 96 1.95 4.47 -12.77
N VAL A 97 1.13 4.34 -11.72
CA VAL A 97 1.61 3.95 -10.38
C VAL A 97 2.24 2.57 -10.42
N TYR A 98 1.55 1.60 -11.01
CA TYR A 98 2.05 0.22 -11.07
C TYR A 98 3.29 0.07 -11.94
N ARG A 99 3.35 0.69 -13.13
CA ARG A 99 4.55 0.65 -13.98
C ARG A 99 5.76 1.20 -13.24
N LYS A 100 5.58 2.30 -12.52
CA LYS A 100 6.66 2.91 -11.74
C LYS A 100 7.08 2.00 -10.58
N ALA A 101 6.14 1.45 -9.83
CA ALA A 101 6.42 0.59 -8.70
C ALA A 101 7.16 -0.68 -9.13
N ILE A 102 6.71 -1.36 -10.19
CA ILE A 102 7.36 -2.55 -10.73
C ILE A 102 8.82 -2.23 -11.08
N HIS A 103 9.05 -1.18 -11.86
CA HIS A 103 10.40 -0.78 -12.23
C HIS A 103 11.31 -0.48 -11.03
N GLU A 104 10.80 0.23 -10.01
CA GLU A 104 11.58 0.57 -8.81
C GLU A 104 11.83 -0.64 -7.89
N LEU A 105 10.91 -1.62 -7.88
CA LEU A 105 11.03 -2.85 -7.08
C LEU A 105 11.97 -3.87 -7.75
N GLU A 106 11.97 -3.99 -9.07
CA GLU A 106 12.87 -4.87 -9.82
C GLU A 106 14.36 -4.55 -9.59
N GLU A 107 14.67 -3.29 -9.27
CA GLU A 107 16.04 -2.86 -8.94
C GLU A 107 16.44 -3.14 -7.48
N MET A 108 15.52 -3.67 -6.66
CA MET A 108 15.76 -3.91 -5.25
C MET A 108 16.28 -5.33 -5.00
N LYS A 109 17.04 -5.48 -3.93
CA LYS A 109 17.50 -6.80 -3.48
C LYS A 109 16.32 -7.61 -2.92
N PRO A 110 16.34 -8.95 -3.10
CA PRO A 110 15.27 -9.82 -2.59
C PRO A 110 15.00 -9.70 -1.09
N GLU A 111 16.03 -9.43 -0.30
CA GLU A 111 15.93 -9.25 1.15
C GLU A 111 15.38 -7.88 1.56
N ASP A 112 15.19 -6.94 0.63
CA ASP A 112 14.70 -5.59 0.89
C ASP A 112 13.23 -5.41 0.50
N HIS A 113 12.67 -6.31 -0.32
CA HIS A 113 11.26 -6.24 -0.68
C HIS A 113 10.62 -7.61 -0.84
N ILE A 114 9.31 -7.64 -0.74
CA ILE A 114 8.48 -8.81 -1.04
C ILE A 114 7.22 -8.36 -1.78
N ASP A 115 6.90 -9.08 -2.85
CA ASP A 115 5.65 -8.94 -3.58
C ASP A 115 4.64 -9.98 -3.11
N ILE A 116 3.43 -9.51 -2.81
CA ILE A 116 2.35 -10.34 -2.31
C ILE A 116 1.09 -10.07 -3.11
N ARG A 117 0.54 -11.10 -3.71
CA ARG A 117 -0.78 -11.00 -4.31
C ARG A 117 -1.85 -11.01 -3.23
N TYR A 118 -2.71 -10.00 -3.22
CA TYR A 118 -3.74 -9.83 -2.19
C TYR A 118 -4.67 -11.04 -2.10
N GLU A 119 -5.05 -11.61 -3.24
CA GLU A 119 -5.94 -12.76 -3.31
C GLU A 119 -5.33 -13.98 -2.62
N ASP A 120 -4.04 -14.23 -2.80
CA ASP A 120 -3.31 -15.35 -2.20
C ASP A 120 -3.09 -15.11 -0.69
N PHE A 121 -2.72 -13.88 -0.31
CA PHE A 121 -2.63 -13.48 1.10
C PHE A 121 -3.94 -13.75 1.85
N CYS A 122 -5.08 -13.50 1.21
CA CYS A 122 -6.38 -13.73 1.83
C CYS A 122 -6.74 -15.21 1.99
N GLN A 123 -6.08 -16.12 1.27
CA GLN A 123 -6.31 -17.57 1.41
C GLN A 123 -5.52 -18.15 2.58
N ASP A 124 -4.29 -17.69 2.78
CA ASP A 124 -3.41 -18.15 3.87
C ASP A 124 -2.57 -16.98 4.43
N PRO A 125 -3.22 -16.09 5.22
CA PRO A 125 -2.51 -14.94 5.79
C PRO A 125 -1.35 -15.34 6.69
N GLU A 126 -1.45 -16.43 7.45
CA GLU A 126 -0.38 -16.85 8.38
C GLU A 126 0.88 -17.27 7.63
N ALA A 127 0.75 -18.06 6.57
CA ALA A 127 1.90 -18.45 5.75
C ALA A 127 2.58 -17.22 5.11
N TYR A 128 1.81 -16.25 4.63
CA TYR A 128 2.37 -15.02 4.07
C TYR A 128 3.01 -14.12 5.12
N LEU A 129 2.45 -13.99 6.31
CA LEU A 129 3.09 -13.26 7.41
C LEU A 129 4.44 -13.88 7.78
N ARG A 130 4.50 -15.21 7.90
CA ARG A 130 5.76 -15.93 8.12
C ARG A 130 6.77 -15.68 7.01
N LYS A 131 6.34 -15.75 5.73
CA LYS A 131 7.18 -15.48 4.57
C LYS A 131 7.73 -14.05 4.57
N ILE A 132 6.92 -13.04 4.95
CA ILE A 132 7.35 -11.64 5.10
C ILE A 132 8.53 -11.56 6.08
N TYR A 133 8.36 -12.11 7.29
CA TYR A 133 9.40 -12.06 8.30
C TYR A 133 10.68 -12.76 7.86
N GLN A 134 10.55 -13.93 7.23
CA GLN A 134 11.70 -14.69 6.73
C GLN A 134 12.43 -13.96 5.60
N GLN A 135 11.71 -13.54 4.54
CA GLN A 135 12.33 -12.93 3.36
C GLN A 135 12.96 -11.58 3.68
N LEU A 136 12.28 -10.75 4.45
CA LEU A 136 12.77 -9.44 4.84
C LEU A 136 13.72 -9.46 6.04
N GLN A 137 14.00 -10.65 6.58
CA GLN A 137 14.87 -10.85 7.76
C GLN A 137 14.42 -10.00 8.96
N LEU A 138 13.10 -10.00 9.23
CA LEU A 138 12.54 -9.29 10.37
C LEU A 138 12.60 -10.18 11.62
N GLU A 139 12.94 -9.57 12.74
CA GLU A 139 12.94 -10.23 14.05
C GLU A 139 11.55 -10.21 14.71
N GLY A 140 11.31 -11.06 15.70
CA GLY A 140 10.13 -11.00 16.56
C GLY A 140 8.90 -11.70 15.99
N TYR A 141 9.02 -12.60 15.00
CA TYR A 141 7.86 -13.34 14.48
C TYR A 141 7.16 -14.20 15.54
N ALA A 142 7.93 -14.88 16.38
CA ALA A 142 7.37 -15.77 17.40
C ALA A 142 6.53 -14.98 18.42
N GLU A 143 7.00 -13.81 18.80
CA GLU A 143 6.32 -12.90 19.72
C GLU A 143 5.10 -12.23 19.09
N ALA A 144 5.15 -11.93 17.77
CA ALA A 144 4.08 -11.29 17.05
C ALA A 144 2.96 -12.26 16.64
N ARG A 145 3.28 -13.54 16.44
CA ARG A 145 2.38 -14.56 15.94
C ARG A 145 1.04 -14.66 16.72
N PRO A 146 1.00 -14.71 18.06
CA PRO A 146 -0.27 -14.79 18.77
C PRO A 146 -1.21 -13.60 18.47
N TYR A 147 -0.64 -12.39 18.31
CA TYR A 147 -1.43 -11.21 17.98
C TYR A 147 -1.98 -11.27 16.55
N PHE A 148 -1.25 -11.89 15.61
CA PHE A 148 -1.77 -12.13 14.27
C PHE A 148 -2.91 -13.12 14.27
N GLU A 149 -2.79 -14.22 15.01
CA GLU A 149 -3.83 -15.23 15.17
C GLU A 149 -5.10 -14.62 15.76
N ASP A 150 -5.01 -13.86 16.84
CA ASP A 150 -6.13 -13.16 17.47
C ASP A 150 -6.80 -12.18 16.50
N TYR A 151 -6.01 -11.41 15.75
CA TYR A 151 -6.55 -10.48 14.76
C TYR A 151 -7.26 -11.20 13.62
N LEU A 152 -6.65 -12.24 13.06
CA LEU A 152 -7.25 -13.04 11.98
C LEU A 152 -8.56 -13.69 12.43
N ASP A 153 -8.61 -14.17 13.66
CA ASP A 153 -9.82 -14.74 14.26
C ASP A 153 -10.93 -13.67 14.36
N SER A 154 -10.60 -12.46 14.74
CA SER A 154 -11.55 -11.34 14.77
C SER A 154 -12.12 -10.98 13.40
N GLN A 155 -11.39 -11.29 12.33
CA GLN A 155 -11.76 -10.97 10.94
C GLN A 155 -12.50 -12.10 10.19
N LYS A 156 -12.76 -13.25 10.82
CA LYS A 156 -13.42 -14.41 10.18
C LYS A 156 -14.76 -14.10 9.51
N ASN A 157 -15.49 -13.13 10.04
CA ASN A 157 -16.81 -12.72 9.53
C ASN A 157 -16.75 -11.49 8.63
N TYR A 158 -15.55 -10.98 8.29
CA TYR A 158 -15.42 -9.81 7.44
C TYR A 158 -15.82 -10.12 6.00
N GLN A 159 -16.80 -9.39 5.49
CA GLN A 159 -17.24 -9.49 4.09
C GLN A 159 -16.53 -8.42 3.26
N LYS A 160 -15.82 -8.88 2.22
CA LYS A 160 -15.15 -7.98 1.27
C LYS A 160 -16.17 -7.32 0.36
N ASN A 161 -15.94 -6.04 0.08
CA ASN A 161 -16.70 -5.36 -0.95
C ASN A 161 -16.36 -5.94 -2.33
N HIS A 162 -17.40 -6.24 -3.11
CA HIS A 162 -17.28 -6.67 -4.50
C HIS A 162 -17.74 -5.54 -5.41
N PHE A 163 -16.82 -5.06 -6.26
CA PHE A 163 -17.12 -4.08 -7.28
C PHE A 163 -16.97 -4.74 -8.65
N GLN A 164 -17.88 -4.43 -9.58
CA GLN A 164 -17.81 -4.95 -10.95
C GLN A 164 -17.35 -3.84 -11.89
N LEU A 165 -16.50 -4.19 -12.85
CA LEU A 165 -16.17 -3.34 -13.98
C LEU A 165 -17.35 -3.30 -14.95
N GLU A 166 -17.69 -2.11 -15.39
CA GLU A 166 -18.64 -1.95 -16.50
C GLU A 166 -18.04 -2.52 -17.80
N ASP A 167 -18.88 -3.08 -18.67
CA ASP A 167 -18.41 -3.75 -19.89
C ASP A 167 -17.61 -2.85 -20.83
N ARG A 168 -17.81 -1.53 -20.77
CA ARG A 168 -17.04 -0.58 -21.57
C ARG A 168 -15.57 -0.43 -21.13
N ILE A 169 -15.21 -0.90 -19.91
CA ILE A 169 -13.86 -0.80 -19.34
C ILE A 169 -13.10 -2.14 -19.49
N ARG A 170 -13.79 -3.19 -19.87
CA ARG A 170 -13.20 -4.51 -20.17
C ARG A 170 -12.52 -4.52 -21.52
#